data_5e9b96c5e2f5f422b0bb2718c811d3ff
#
_entry.id   5e9b96c5e2f5f422b0bb2718c811d3ff
#
_cell.length_a   1.000
_cell.length_b   1.000
_cell.length_c   1.000
_cell.angle_alpha   90.00
_cell.angle_beta   90.00
_cell.angle_gamma   90.00
#
_symmetry.space_group_name_H-M   'P 1'
#
loop_
_entity.id
_entity.type
_entity.pdbx_description
1 polymer ?
#
loop_
_entity_poly.entity_id
_entity_poly.type
_entity_poly.pdbx_seq_one_letter_code
_entity_poly.pdbx_strand_id
1 'polypeptide(L)'
;MAEEKKRRGRRDHLNDFYRDVSGNYVYTGVCYEHTGGVRANTALLRRLRLMAAVMAAAVLAGGCISAPGVGRCFYVLLPYAAQIGVTGSIVWAVARWQVREYPLREYIYRATVQALPGRCLAQAVLAGVGLAAETLYLLLSGSDGRGAAAAIYLLLQACVLVLALLTRRAVPASDWQMEKHGGLTTE
;
A
#
# COMPACT_ATOMS: atom_id res chain seq x y z
N MET A 1 -33.65 -0.41 -21.46
CA MET A 1 -32.32 -0.62 -22.06
C MET A 1 -31.33 -0.86 -20.92
N ALA A 2 -31.02 -2.12 -20.66
CA ALA A 2 -30.01 -2.47 -19.66
C ALA A 2 -28.64 -2.30 -20.31
N GLU A 3 -27.86 -1.34 -19.86
CA GLU A 3 -26.47 -1.20 -20.24
C GLU A 3 -25.73 -2.46 -19.79
N GLU A 4 -25.33 -3.25 -20.73
CA GLU A 4 -24.49 -4.42 -20.58
C GLU A 4 -23.14 -3.96 -20.02
N LYS A 5 -23.01 -4.06 -18.69
CA LYS A 5 -21.77 -3.77 -17.94
C LYS A 5 -20.74 -4.83 -18.33
N LYS A 6 -20.15 -4.65 -19.53
CA LYS A 6 -19.14 -5.51 -20.10
C LYS A 6 -18.06 -5.74 -19.05
N ARG A 7 -17.93 -6.97 -18.52
CA ARG A 7 -16.84 -7.37 -17.64
C ARG A 7 -15.54 -7.12 -18.38
N ARG A 8 -14.88 -5.99 -18.08
CA ARG A 8 -13.55 -5.70 -18.60
C ARG A 8 -12.63 -6.84 -18.21
N GLY A 9 -12.19 -7.61 -19.18
CA GLY A 9 -11.32 -8.75 -19.00
C GLY A 9 -9.94 -8.30 -18.51
N ARG A 10 -9.20 -9.22 -17.88
CA ARG A 10 -7.83 -8.97 -17.36
C ARG A 10 -6.84 -8.46 -18.43
N ARG A 11 -7.20 -8.53 -19.72
CA ARG A 11 -6.38 -8.12 -20.88
C ARG A 11 -6.89 -6.88 -21.61
N ASP A 12 -7.96 -6.24 -21.16
CA ASP A 12 -8.53 -5.04 -21.84
C ASP A 12 -7.54 -3.89 -21.98
N HIS A 13 -6.58 -3.79 -21.04
CA HIS A 13 -5.50 -2.79 -21.12
C HIS A 13 -4.55 -3.00 -22.31
N LEU A 14 -4.57 -4.17 -22.97
CA LEU A 14 -3.79 -4.41 -24.19
C LEU A 14 -4.44 -3.79 -25.42
N ASN A 15 -5.73 -3.50 -25.38
CA ASN A 15 -6.47 -2.85 -26.46
C ASN A 15 -6.20 -1.33 -26.51
N ASP A 16 -5.55 -0.78 -25.47
CA ASP A 16 -5.19 0.64 -25.38
C ASP A 16 -3.86 0.94 -26.10
N PHE A 17 -3.32 -0.02 -26.84
CA PHE A 17 -2.12 0.15 -27.66
C PHE A 17 -2.50 0.05 -29.14
N TYR A 18 -2.03 1.02 -29.94
CA TYR A 18 -2.06 0.90 -31.39
C TYR A 18 -0.63 0.93 -31.95
N ARG A 19 -0.47 0.37 -33.15
CA ARG A 19 0.81 0.37 -33.81
C ARG A 19 0.90 1.60 -34.74
N ASP A 20 1.88 2.46 -34.47
CA ASP A 20 2.13 3.64 -35.28
C ASP A 20 2.72 3.25 -36.65
N VAL A 21 2.75 4.19 -37.60
CA VAL A 21 3.29 4.03 -38.97
C VAL A 21 4.77 3.59 -38.93
N SER A 22 5.51 4.01 -37.90
CA SER A 22 6.89 3.61 -37.64
C SER A 22 7.03 2.20 -37.04
N GLY A 23 5.93 1.50 -36.76
CA GLY A 23 5.92 0.16 -36.17
C GLY A 23 5.99 0.12 -34.65
N ASN A 24 6.06 1.26 -33.97
CA ASN A 24 6.12 1.35 -32.52
C ASN A 24 4.70 1.25 -31.90
N TYR A 25 4.63 0.64 -30.70
CA TYR A 25 3.38 0.59 -29.94
C TYR A 25 3.20 1.87 -29.13
N VAL A 26 2.17 2.64 -29.46
CA VAL A 26 1.78 3.88 -28.78
C VAL A 26 0.59 3.61 -27.86
N TYR A 27 0.66 4.07 -26.61
CA TYR A 27 -0.42 3.94 -25.65
C TYR A 27 -1.42 5.09 -25.81
N THR A 28 -2.69 4.75 -26.09
CA THR A 28 -3.80 5.71 -26.28
C THR A 28 -4.80 5.74 -25.12
N GLY A 29 -4.50 4.95 -24.08
CA GLY A 29 -5.36 4.88 -22.89
C GLY A 29 -5.24 6.11 -22.00
N VAL A 30 -6.04 6.10 -20.92
CA VAL A 30 -6.05 7.18 -19.94
C VAL A 30 -4.77 7.14 -19.09
N CYS A 31 -4.13 8.29 -18.95
CA CYS A 31 -3.02 8.52 -18.04
C CYS A 31 -3.50 9.36 -16.84
N TYR A 32 -2.85 9.17 -15.70
CA TYR A 32 -3.11 9.91 -14.48
C TYR A 32 -1.88 10.72 -14.09
N GLU A 33 -2.09 12.01 -13.85
CA GLU A 33 -1.07 12.92 -13.39
C GLU A 33 -1.40 13.47 -12.01
N HIS A 34 -0.34 13.72 -11.22
CA HIS A 34 -0.47 14.40 -9.93
C HIS A 34 -0.62 15.89 -10.17
N THR A 35 -1.59 16.55 -9.54
CA THR A 35 -1.89 17.98 -9.67
C THR A 35 -0.67 18.89 -9.45
N GLY A 36 0.27 18.48 -8.62
CA GLY A 36 1.54 19.16 -8.39
C GLY A 36 2.66 18.83 -9.38
N GLY A 37 2.38 18.06 -10.44
CA GLY A 37 3.34 17.67 -11.46
C GLY A 37 4.42 16.68 -10.98
N VAL A 38 5.45 16.49 -11.81
CA VAL A 38 6.54 15.50 -11.59
C VAL A 38 7.28 15.69 -10.26
N ARG A 39 7.56 16.94 -9.87
CA ARG A 39 8.30 17.22 -8.63
C ARG A 39 7.52 16.81 -7.38
N ALA A 40 6.22 17.12 -7.34
CA ALA A 40 5.35 16.72 -6.23
C ALA A 40 5.20 15.20 -6.14
N ASN A 41 5.01 14.53 -7.29
CA ASN A 41 4.97 13.07 -7.35
C ASN A 41 6.27 12.43 -6.83
N THR A 42 7.45 12.95 -7.21
CA THR A 42 8.75 12.44 -6.74
C THR A 42 8.93 12.64 -5.24
N ALA A 43 8.54 13.80 -4.72
CA ALA A 43 8.60 14.09 -3.27
C ALA A 43 7.67 13.16 -2.48
N LEU A 44 6.44 12.95 -2.97
CA LEU A 44 5.46 12.03 -2.40
C LEU A 44 6.01 10.59 -2.39
N LEU A 45 6.55 10.11 -3.50
CA LEU A 45 7.16 8.79 -3.60
C LEU A 45 8.31 8.59 -2.62
N ARG A 46 9.19 9.60 -2.47
CA ARG A 46 10.29 9.53 -1.49
C ARG A 46 9.76 9.38 -0.07
N ARG A 47 8.72 10.13 0.28
CA ARG A 47 8.07 10.04 1.59
C ARG A 47 7.40 8.69 1.80
N LEU A 48 6.66 8.19 0.81
CA LEU A 48 5.98 6.89 0.88
C LEU A 48 6.98 5.73 1.01
N ARG A 49 8.12 5.79 0.32
CA ARG A 49 9.19 4.78 0.46
C ARG A 49 9.74 4.73 1.86
N LEU A 50 10.03 5.90 2.45
CA LEU A 50 10.54 5.97 3.82
C LEU A 50 9.51 5.37 4.79
N MET A 51 8.23 5.79 4.68
CA MET A 51 7.17 5.25 5.54
C MET A 51 6.99 3.74 5.37
N ALA A 52 6.99 3.23 4.13
CA ALA A 52 6.87 1.81 3.87
C ALA A 52 8.07 1.00 4.38
N ALA A 53 9.30 1.54 4.24
CA ALA A 53 10.51 0.90 4.73
C ALA A 53 10.53 0.83 6.27
N VAL A 54 10.19 1.94 6.96
CA VAL A 54 10.12 1.97 8.43
C VAL A 54 9.01 1.04 8.93
N MET A 55 7.84 1.01 8.26
CA MET A 55 6.75 0.11 8.60
C MET A 55 7.16 -1.36 8.43
N ALA A 56 7.83 -1.70 7.33
CA ALA A 56 8.34 -3.05 7.10
C ALA A 56 9.39 -3.44 8.15
N ALA A 57 10.33 -2.56 8.46
CA ALA A 57 11.32 -2.79 9.50
C ALA A 57 10.68 -2.99 10.88
N ALA A 58 9.65 -2.20 11.22
CA ALA A 58 8.93 -2.33 12.50
C ALA A 58 8.17 -3.67 12.59
N VAL A 59 7.52 -4.10 11.50
CA VAL A 59 6.84 -5.41 11.46
C VAL A 59 7.84 -6.54 11.56
N LEU A 60 8.96 -6.52 10.84
CA LEU A 60 9.99 -7.55 10.92
C LEU A 60 10.65 -7.59 12.30
N ALA A 61 11.00 -6.43 12.86
CA ALA A 61 11.55 -6.34 14.23
C ALA A 61 10.57 -6.92 15.27
N GLY A 62 9.26 -6.65 15.11
CA GLY A 62 8.23 -7.23 15.98
C GLY A 62 8.23 -8.75 16.00
N GLY A 63 8.55 -9.40 14.87
CA GLY A 63 8.68 -10.86 14.78
C GLY A 63 9.96 -11.41 15.39
N CYS A 64 11.01 -10.61 15.47
CA CYS A 64 12.27 -11.00 16.10
C CYS A 64 12.22 -10.90 17.64
N ILE A 65 11.21 -10.19 18.17
CA ILE A 65 11.04 -10.01 19.61
C ILE A 65 10.21 -11.17 20.17
N SER A 66 10.72 -11.84 21.18
CA SER A 66 10.00 -12.92 21.88
C SER A 66 8.89 -12.36 22.78
N ALA A 67 7.94 -11.63 22.20
CA ALA A 67 6.76 -11.14 22.94
C ALA A 67 5.93 -12.32 23.47
N PRO A 68 5.42 -12.23 24.71
CA PRO A 68 4.79 -13.38 25.38
C PRO A 68 3.59 -13.96 24.62
N GLY A 69 2.72 -13.10 24.06
CA GLY A 69 1.50 -13.52 23.35
C GLY A 69 1.78 -14.06 21.95
N VAL A 70 2.74 -13.52 21.21
CA VAL A 70 3.03 -13.89 19.81
C VAL A 70 3.38 -15.38 19.66
N GLY A 71 4.15 -15.93 20.59
CA GLY A 71 4.58 -17.34 20.54
C GLY A 71 3.61 -18.34 21.18
N ARG A 72 2.58 -17.86 21.91
CA ARG A 72 1.72 -18.73 22.73
C ARG A 72 0.23 -18.69 22.34
N CYS A 73 -0.21 -17.62 21.67
CA CYS A 73 -1.62 -17.42 21.41
C CYS A 73 -1.94 -17.14 19.94
N PHE A 74 -2.85 -17.93 19.38
CA PHE A 74 -3.29 -17.79 17.99
C PHE A 74 -3.92 -16.44 17.69
N TYR A 75 -4.66 -15.86 18.64
CA TYR A 75 -5.31 -14.57 18.44
C TYR A 75 -4.34 -13.38 18.37
N VAL A 76 -3.07 -13.58 18.79
CA VAL A 76 -1.97 -12.61 18.60
C VAL A 76 -1.18 -12.94 17.34
N LEU A 77 -0.87 -14.21 17.11
CA LEU A 77 -0.06 -14.67 15.98
C LEU A 77 -0.76 -14.44 14.63
N LEU A 78 -2.06 -14.70 14.55
CA LEU A 78 -2.80 -14.63 13.28
C LEU A 78 -2.86 -13.21 12.69
N PRO A 79 -3.25 -12.16 13.46
CA PRO A 79 -3.18 -10.78 12.98
C PRO A 79 -1.78 -10.37 12.58
N TYR A 80 -0.77 -10.79 13.35
CA TYR A 80 0.63 -10.51 13.04
C TYR A 80 1.08 -11.14 11.71
N ALA A 81 0.74 -12.41 11.45
CA ALA A 81 1.05 -13.08 10.18
C ALA A 81 0.37 -12.39 8.98
N ALA A 82 -0.91 -12.02 9.13
CA ALA A 82 -1.64 -11.27 8.12
C ALA A 82 -1.00 -9.89 7.86
N GLN A 83 -0.51 -9.24 8.91
CA GLN A 83 0.18 -7.95 8.85
C GLN A 83 1.45 -8.00 7.99
N ILE A 84 2.23 -9.08 8.05
CA ILE A 84 3.40 -9.29 7.19
C ILE A 84 2.98 -9.28 5.71
N GLY A 85 1.92 -10.01 5.36
CA GLY A 85 1.40 -10.08 3.99
C GLY A 85 0.93 -8.72 3.47
N VAL A 86 0.17 -7.98 4.29
CA VAL A 86 -0.32 -6.64 3.92
C VAL A 86 0.83 -5.65 3.79
N THR A 87 1.83 -5.69 4.71
CA THR A 87 3.04 -4.86 4.62
C THR A 87 3.80 -5.14 3.32
N GLY A 88 4.01 -6.40 2.97
CA GLY A 88 4.62 -6.80 1.71
C GLY A 88 3.86 -6.24 0.49
N SER A 89 2.53 -6.25 0.53
CA SER A 89 1.68 -5.69 -0.54
C SER A 89 1.80 -4.16 -0.67
N ILE A 90 1.99 -3.44 0.44
CA ILE A 90 2.22 -1.99 0.46
C ILE A 90 3.60 -1.67 -0.14
N VAL A 91 4.66 -2.36 0.33
CA VAL A 91 6.02 -2.21 -0.19
C VAL A 91 6.06 -2.48 -1.70
N TRP A 92 5.41 -3.56 -2.14
CA TRP A 92 5.29 -3.92 -3.56
C TRP A 92 4.59 -2.82 -4.37
N ALA A 93 3.48 -2.25 -3.86
CA ALA A 93 2.75 -1.19 -4.55
C ALA A 93 3.62 0.07 -4.73
N VAL A 94 4.33 0.48 -3.67
CA VAL A 94 5.23 1.65 -3.71
C VAL A 94 6.42 1.39 -4.64
N ALA A 95 7.04 0.21 -4.61
CA ALA A 95 8.13 -0.17 -5.50
C ALA A 95 7.68 -0.19 -6.97
N ARG A 96 6.51 -0.77 -7.25
CA ARG A 96 5.95 -0.81 -8.60
C ARG A 96 5.64 0.58 -9.15
N TRP A 97 5.14 1.49 -8.30
CA TRP A 97 4.90 2.88 -8.70
C TRP A 97 6.20 3.58 -9.09
N GLN A 98 7.28 3.37 -8.31
CA GLN A 98 8.58 4.00 -8.56
C GLN A 98 9.23 3.62 -9.88
N VAL A 99 9.12 2.36 -10.30
CA VAL A 99 9.81 1.82 -11.51
C VAL A 99 9.10 2.26 -12.81
N ARG A 100 7.92 2.88 -12.71
CA ARG A 100 7.13 3.22 -13.89
C ARG A 100 7.29 4.68 -14.30
N GLU A 101 7.26 4.87 -15.62
CA GLU A 101 7.31 6.19 -16.24
C GLU A 101 6.11 7.04 -15.85
N TYR A 102 6.31 8.31 -15.72
CA TYR A 102 5.30 9.33 -15.48
C TYR A 102 4.93 9.98 -16.83
N PRO A 103 3.66 10.17 -17.15
CA PRO A 103 2.42 9.95 -16.38
C PRO A 103 2.03 8.47 -16.17
N LEU A 104 1.27 8.19 -15.09
CA LEU A 104 0.90 6.84 -14.74
C LEU A 104 -0.24 6.34 -15.61
N ARG A 105 -0.05 5.19 -16.29
CA ARG A 105 -1.09 4.51 -17.04
C ARG A 105 -2.20 4.01 -16.10
N GLU A 106 -3.45 4.00 -16.56
CA GLU A 106 -4.64 3.66 -15.77
C GLU A 106 -4.48 2.37 -14.95
N TYR A 107 -3.99 1.29 -15.55
CA TYR A 107 -3.85 0.00 -14.87
C TYR A 107 -2.82 0.02 -13.74
N ILE A 108 -1.76 0.86 -13.87
CA ILE A 108 -0.76 1.06 -12.80
C ILE A 108 -1.36 1.90 -11.70
N TYR A 109 -2.00 3.02 -12.04
CA TYR A 109 -2.67 3.89 -11.09
C TYR A 109 -3.66 3.12 -10.22
N ARG A 110 -4.54 2.31 -10.83
CA ARG A 110 -5.52 1.47 -10.10
C ARG A 110 -4.85 0.44 -9.19
N ALA A 111 -3.78 -0.24 -9.67
CA ALA A 111 -3.11 -1.29 -8.91
C ALA A 111 -2.21 -0.76 -7.78
N THR A 112 -1.75 0.51 -7.87
CA THR A 112 -0.84 1.13 -6.91
C THR A 112 -1.52 2.23 -6.12
N VAL A 113 -1.71 3.41 -6.71
CA VAL A 113 -2.21 4.62 -6.03
C VAL A 113 -3.61 4.43 -5.45
N GLN A 114 -4.55 3.95 -6.27
CA GLN A 114 -5.94 3.76 -5.87
C GLN A 114 -6.11 2.64 -4.82
N ALA A 115 -5.31 1.58 -4.90
CA ALA A 115 -5.39 0.46 -3.96
C ALA A 115 -4.65 0.72 -2.63
N LEU A 116 -3.69 1.67 -2.60
CA LEU A 116 -2.82 1.92 -1.45
C LEU A 116 -3.59 2.33 -0.19
N PRO A 117 -4.56 3.27 -0.22
CA PRO A 117 -5.33 3.68 0.96
C PRO A 117 -6.10 2.53 1.61
N GLY A 118 -6.64 1.59 0.80
CA GLY A 118 -7.33 0.39 1.30
C GLY A 118 -6.37 -0.57 2.00
N ARG A 119 -5.19 -0.79 1.43
CA ARG A 119 -4.13 -1.63 2.05
C ARG A 119 -3.63 -1.03 3.35
N CYS A 120 -3.43 0.29 3.40
CA CYS A 120 -3.04 0.99 4.62
C CYS A 120 -4.12 0.91 5.70
N LEU A 121 -5.41 0.95 5.33
CA LEU A 121 -6.50 0.73 6.28
C LEU A 121 -6.47 -0.68 6.85
N ALA A 122 -6.32 -1.70 6.00
CA ALA A 122 -6.19 -3.09 6.44
C ALA A 122 -5.00 -3.25 7.41
N GLN A 123 -3.85 -2.63 7.09
CA GLN A 123 -2.67 -2.63 7.94
C GLN A 123 -2.94 -1.98 9.29
N ALA A 124 -3.62 -0.83 9.33
CA ALA A 124 -3.98 -0.13 10.55
C ALA A 124 -4.93 -0.97 11.44
N VAL A 125 -5.92 -1.61 10.84
CA VAL A 125 -6.85 -2.51 11.55
C VAL A 125 -6.09 -3.69 12.15
N LEU A 126 -5.23 -4.36 11.38
CA LEU A 126 -4.43 -5.49 11.87
C LEU A 126 -3.48 -5.08 12.99
N ALA A 127 -2.84 -3.91 12.89
CA ALA A 127 -1.99 -3.39 13.95
C ALA A 127 -2.79 -3.07 15.23
N GLY A 128 -3.98 -2.49 15.09
CA GLY A 128 -4.89 -2.24 16.21
C GLY A 128 -5.36 -3.53 16.89
N VAL A 129 -5.73 -4.54 16.10
CA VAL A 129 -6.09 -5.87 16.61
C VAL A 129 -4.90 -6.52 17.32
N GLY A 130 -3.69 -6.43 16.74
CA GLY A 130 -2.47 -6.94 17.36
C GLY A 130 -2.15 -6.27 18.71
N LEU A 131 -2.30 -4.95 18.79
CA LEU A 131 -2.17 -4.19 20.04
C LEU A 131 -3.16 -4.67 21.10
N ALA A 132 -4.44 -4.76 20.73
CA ALA A 132 -5.52 -5.19 21.65
C ALA A 132 -5.29 -6.63 22.12
N ALA A 133 -4.91 -7.53 21.20
CA ALA A 133 -4.69 -8.93 21.47
C ALA A 133 -3.52 -9.17 22.43
N GLU A 134 -2.37 -8.50 22.21
CA GLU A 134 -1.20 -8.62 23.11
C GLU A 134 -1.51 -7.99 24.48
N THR A 135 -2.19 -6.84 24.51
CA THR A 135 -2.61 -6.22 25.77
C THR A 135 -3.55 -7.13 26.56
N LEU A 136 -4.52 -7.75 25.88
CA LEU A 136 -5.43 -8.72 26.52
C LEU A 136 -4.65 -9.93 27.08
N TYR A 137 -3.70 -10.44 26.30
CA TYR A 137 -2.84 -11.53 26.77
C TYR A 137 -2.10 -11.16 28.05
N LEU A 138 -1.49 -9.96 28.10
CA LEU A 138 -0.74 -9.49 29.27
C LEU A 138 -1.62 -9.31 30.51
N LEU A 139 -2.88 -8.88 30.32
CA LEU A 139 -3.84 -8.72 31.41
C LEU A 139 -4.28 -10.07 31.98
N LEU A 140 -4.42 -11.10 31.13
CA LEU A 140 -4.92 -12.42 31.54
C LEU A 140 -3.82 -13.35 32.07
N SER A 141 -2.63 -13.30 31.44
CA SER A 141 -1.54 -14.27 31.69
C SER A 141 -0.31 -13.65 32.33
N GLY A 142 -0.23 -12.32 32.39
CA GLY A 142 0.95 -11.61 32.84
C GLY A 142 2.09 -11.59 31.84
N SER A 143 3.22 -11.02 32.21
CA SER A 143 4.38 -10.84 31.32
C SER A 143 5.41 -11.97 31.37
N ASP A 144 5.28 -12.94 32.28
CA ASP A 144 6.23 -14.04 32.50
C ASP A 144 7.71 -13.59 32.58
N GLY A 145 7.96 -12.44 33.17
CA GLY A 145 9.31 -11.84 33.22
C GLY A 145 9.77 -11.17 31.90
N ARG A 146 8.95 -11.15 30.85
CA ARG A 146 9.25 -10.57 29.53
C ARG A 146 8.55 -9.22 29.29
N GLY A 147 8.32 -8.44 30.34
CA GLY A 147 7.63 -7.15 30.24
C GLY A 147 8.28 -6.15 29.28
N ALA A 148 9.62 -6.12 29.23
CA ALA A 148 10.36 -5.28 28.29
C ALA A 148 10.10 -5.69 26.82
N ALA A 149 10.11 -6.98 26.52
CA ALA A 149 9.83 -7.48 25.18
C ALA A 149 8.39 -7.16 24.75
N ALA A 150 7.43 -7.32 25.64
CA ALA A 150 6.03 -6.94 25.41
C ALA A 150 5.88 -5.43 25.16
N ALA A 151 6.53 -4.59 25.96
CA ALA A 151 6.49 -3.13 25.79
C ALA A 151 7.08 -2.71 24.43
N ILE A 152 8.21 -3.27 24.01
CA ILE A 152 8.82 -2.98 22.71
C ILE A 152 7.90 -3.43 21.58
N TYR A 153 7.31 -4.62 21.68
CA TYR A 153 6.35 -5.10 20.67
C TYR A 153 5.14 -4.17 20.54
N LEU A 154 4.54 -3.74 21.66
CA LEU A 154 3.42 -2.80 21.66
C LEU A 154 3.79 -1.44 21.04
N LEU A 155 4.99 -0.92 21.32
CA LEU A 155 5.51 0.29 20.71
C LEU A 155 5.67 0.15 19.19
N LEU A 156 6.20 -0.99 18.73
CA LEU A 156 6.34 -1.27 17.31
C LEU A 156 4.98 -1.36 16.61
N GLN A 157 4.00 -2.02 17.24
CA GLN A 157 2.63 -2.09 16.71
C GLN A 157 1.96 -0.71 16.64
N ALA A 158 2.14 0.12 17.66
CA ALA A 158 1.65 1.50 17.65
C ALA A 158 2.32 2.34 16.54
N CYS A 159 3.62 2.16 16.34
CA CYS A 159 4.35 2.79 15.24
C CYS A 159 3.78 2.37 13.88
N VAL A 160 3.55 1.08 13.65
CA VAL A 160 2.95 0.56 12.41
C VAL A 160 1.56 1.13 12.19
N LEU A 161 0.71 1.20 13.23
CA LEU A 161 -0.63 1.80 13.17
C LEU A 161 -0.56 3.27 12.71
N VAL A 162 0.28 4.07 13.35
CA VAL A 162 0.44 5.49 13.02
C VAL A 162 0.98 5.66 11.59
N LEU A 163 2.01 4.90 11.20
CA LEU A 163 2.58 4.97 9.86
C LEU A 163 1.56 4.57 8.78
N ALA A 164 0.75 3.55 9.02
CA ALA A 164 -0.31 3.13 8.10
C ALA A 164 -1.35 4.24 7.91
N LEU A 165 -1.79 4.90 8.99
CA LEU A 165 -2.73 6.02 8.91
C LEU A 165 -2.13 7.25 8.21
N LEU A 166 -0.87 7.57 8.49
CA LEU A 166 -0.15 8.66 7.82
C LEU A 166 0.03 8.38 6.32
N THR A 167 0.39 7.15 5.96
CA THR A 167 0.51 6.72 4.55
C THR A 167 -0.82 6.83 3.83
N ARG A 168 -1.91 6.40 4.47
CA ARG A 168 -3.27 6.53 3.92
C ARG A 168 -3.64 7.99 3.65
N ARG A 169 -3.32 8.90 4.58
CA ARG A 169 -3.60 10.34 4.43
C ARG A 169 -2.72 11.03 3.39
N ALA A 170 -1.53 10.50 3.13
CA ALA A 170 -0.58 11.09 2.19
C ALA A 170 -0.96 10.87 0.71
N VAL A 171 -1.93 10.00 0.40
CA VAL A 171 -2.35 9.66 -0.97
C VAL A 171 -3.84 9.88 -1.14
N PRO A 172 -4.35 11.11 -1.10
CA PRO A 172 -5.74 11.39 -1.38
C PRO A 172 -6.03 11.24 -2.89
N ALA A 173 -7.22 10.73 -3.22
CA ALA A 173 -7.64 10.56 -4.61
C ALA A 173 -7.84 11.90 -5.34
N SER A 174 -8.05 12.99 -4.60
CA SER A 174 -8.26 14.35 -5.13
C SER A 174 -7.03 14.95 -5.82
N ASP A 175 -5.84 14.46 -5.51
CA ASP A 175 -4.58 15.01 -6.02
C ASP A 175 -4.18 14.44 -7.39
N TRP A 176 -5.08 13.65 -8.01
CA TRP A 176 -4.84 13.00 -9.29
C TRP A 176 -5.85 13.45 -10.32
N GLN A 177 -5.34 13.92 -11.46
CA GLN A 177 -6.14 14.32 -12.60
C GLN A 177 -6.01 13.30 -13.72
N MET A 178 -7.14 13.05 -14.39
CA MET A 178 -7.21 12.19 -15.56
C MET A 178 -6.83 13.01 -16.79
N GLU A 179 -5.73 12.65 -17.45
CA GLU A 179 -5.36 13.18 -18.74
C GLU A 179 -5.59 12.11 -19.82
N LYS A 180 -6.47 12.40 -20.76
CA LYS A 180 -6.57 11.60 -21.99
C LYS A 180 -5.41 12.03 -22.88
N HIS A 181 -4.41 11.17 -23.06
CA HIS A 181 -3.51 11.30 -24.19
C HIS A 181 -4.33 11.02 -25.46
N GLY A 182 -5.07 12.04 -25.89
CA GLY A 182 -5.66 12.08 -27.20
C GLY A 182 -4.53 12.09 -28.20
N GLY A 183 -4.41 11.02 -28.98
CA GLY A 183 -3.48 10.99 -30.09
C GLY A 183 -3.67 12.19 -30.99
N LEU A 184 -2.51 12.68 -31.50
CA LEU A 184 -2.36 13.56 -32.65
C LEU A 184 -3.04 14.93 -32.52
N THR A 185 -2.35 15.88 -31.92
CA THR A 185 -2.32 17.22 -32.50
C THR A 185 -1.65 17.10 -33.88
N THR A 186 -2.47 16.91 -34.92
CA THR A 186 -2.11 17.28 -36.28
C THR A 186 -2.06 18.80 -36.30
N GLU A 187 -0.90 19.42 -36.22
CA GLU A 187 -0.58 20.65 -36.94
C GLU A 187 0.20 20.32 -38.22
#